data_29a8097fb4f82f2a4fdb1e2ed2a656a1
#
_entry.id   29a8097fb4f82f2a4fdb1e2ed2a656a1
#
_cell.length_a   1.000
_cell.length_b   1.000
_cell.length_c   1.000
_cell.angle_alpha   90.00
_cell.angle_beta   90.00
_cell.angle_gamma   90.00
#
_symmetry.space_group_name_H-M   'P 1'
#
loop_
_entity.id
_entity.type
_entity.pdbx_description
1 polymer ?
#
loop_
_entity_poly.entity_id
_entity_poly.type
_entity_poly.pdbx_seq_one_letter_code
_entity_poly.pdbx_strand_id
1 'polypeptide(L)' 'MTCVFIQIRCVPGKTYQVADALSLKEVHSEMYSTSGDFDLLLKIYVPEGKDVGRYINELIGPIEGIQRTLTTLTFSAF' A
#
# COMPACT_ATOMS: atom_id res chain seq x y z
N MET A 1 16.29 -4.98 -2.95
CA MET A 1 14.95 -4.52 -2.52
C MET A 1 13.93 -4.89 -3.57
N THR A 2 12.76 -5.27 -3.14
CA THR A 2 11.67 -5.65 -4.05
C THR A 2 10.67 -4.50 -4.15
N CYS A 3 10.43 -4.02 -5.36
CA CYS A 3 9.41 -3.00 -5.61
C CYS A 3 8.04 -3.66 -5.65
N VAL A 4 7.09 -3.12 -4.91
CA VAL A 4 5.74 -3.66 -4.81
C VAL A 4 4.75 -2.52 -4.96
N PHE A 5 3.69 -2.76 -5.71
CA PHE A 5 2.56 -1.83 -5.81
C PHE A 5 1.38 -2.38 -5.03
N ILE A 6 0.74 -1.52 -4.26
CA ILE A 6 -0.44 -1.89 -3.49
C ILE A 6 -1.56 -0.93 -3.87
N GLN A 7 -2.66 -1.49 -4.38
CA GLN A 7 -3.87 -0.73 -4.63
C GLN A 7 -4.81 -0.94 -3.45
N ILE A 8 -5.39 0.13 -2.94
CA ILE A 8 -6.21 0.10 -1.73
C ILE A 8 -7.58 0.67 -2.03
N ARG A 9 -8.60 -0.12 -1.72
CA ARG A 9 -9.98 0.36 -1.71
C ARG A 9 -10.34 0.71 -0.27
N CYS A 10 -10.76 1.94 -0.07
CA CYS A 10 -11.11 2.44 1.26
C CYS A 10 -12.61 2.36 1.48
N VAL A 11 -13.00 2.25 2.75
CA VAL A 11 -14.40 2.45 3.15
C VAL A 11 -14.78 3.88 2.71
N PRO A 12 -15.99 4.08 2.15
CA PRO A 12 -16.41 5.40 1.69
C PRO A 12 -16.20 6.49 2.75
N GLY A 13 -15.56 7.59 2.35
CA GLY A 13 -15.26 8.69 3.23
C GLY A 13 -13.99 8.54 4.06
N LYS A 14 -13.27 7.41 3.93
CA LYS A 14 -12.08 7.14 4.75
C LYS A 14 -10.75 7.27 3.99
N THR A 15 -10.78 7.64 2.72
CA THR A 15 -9.57 7.66 1.90
C THR A 15 -8.45 8.51 2.49
N TYR A 16 -8.76 9.75 2.88
CA TYR A 16 -7.73 10.63 3.43
C TYR A 16 -7.25 10.19 4.80
N GLN A 17 -8.12 9.61 5.60
CA GLN A 17 -7.75 9.03 6.89
C GLN A 17 -6.76 7.88 6.71
N VAL A 18 -7.03 7.00 5.75
CA VAL A 18 -6.14 5.89 5.42
C VAL A 18 -4.80 6.41 4.90
N ALA A 19 -4.84 7.38 3.99
CA ALA A 19 -3.62 7.99 3.44
C ALA A 19 -2.75 8.60 4.52
N ASP A 20 -3.36 9.33 5.46
CA ASP A 20 -2.64 9.94 6.58
C ASP A 20 -1.99 8.88 7.47
N ALA A 21 -2.72 7.81 7.79
CA ALA A 21 -2.20 6.73 8.61
C ALA A 21 -1.00 6.03 7.93
N LEU A 22 -1.09 5.81 6.62
CA LEU A 22 0.01 5.22 5.85
C LEU A 22 1.21 6.16 5.79
N SER A 23 0.97 7.47 5.61
CA SER A 23 2.04 8.46 5.54
C SER A 23 2.85 8.51 6.83
N LEU A 24 2.21 8.35 7.97
CA LEU A 24 2.88 8.35 9.27
C LEU A 24 3.86 7.17 9.43
N LYS A 25 3.66 6.10 8.70
CA LYS A 25 4.58 4.95 8.76
C LYS A 25 5.85 5.16 7.94
N GLU A 26 5.87 6.13 7.04
CA GLU A 26 7.04 6.55 6.26
C GLU A 26 7.70 5.42 5.46
N VAL A 27 6.94 4.40 5.07
CA VAL A 27 7.48 3.24 4.31
C VAL A 27 7.21 3.32 2.82
N HIS A 28 6.33 4.22 2.39
CA HIS A 28 6.00 4.34 0.98
C HIS A 28 7.07 5.16 0.24
N SER A 29 7.35 4.78 -1.01
CA SER A 29 8.15 5.59 -1.92
C SER A 29 7.27 6.65 -2.58
N GLU A 30 6.07 6.23 -3.03
CA GLU A 30 5.09 7.09 -3.66
C GLU A 30 3.70 6.65 -3.23
N MET A 31 2.79 7.59 -3.12
CA MET A 31 1.40 7.32 -2.83
C MET A 31 0.52 8.32 -3.57
N TYR A 32 -0.47 7.80 -4.26
CA TYR A 32 -1.38 8.61 -5.07
C TYR A 32 -2.82 8.25 -4.76
N SER A 33 -3.71 9.23 -4.81
CA SER A 33 -5.13 8.95 -4.91
C SER A 33 -5.46 8.65 -6.36
N THR A 34 -6.35 7.69 -6.59
CA THR A 34 -6.68 7.23 -7.93
C THR A 34 -8.18 7.13 -8.13
N SER A 35 -8.57 7.11 -9.40
CA SER A 35 -9.95 6.84 -9.80
C SER A 35 -10.14 5.34 -10.06
N GLY A 36 -11.39 4.91 -10.24
CA GLY A 36 -11.72 3.53 -10.55
C GLY A 36 -12.03 2.71 -9.32
N ASP A 37 -11.72 1.43 -9.36
CA ASP A 37 -12.08 0.49 -8.29
C ASP A 37 -11.29 0.69 -7.00
N PHE A 38 -10.14 1.33 -7.07
CA PHE A 38 -9.28 1.57 -5.92
C PHE A 38 -9.10 3.05 -5.69
N ASP A 39 -8.93 3.43 -4.45
CA ASP A 39 -8.84 4.84 -4.04
C ASP A 39 -7.40 5.33 -3.91
N LEU A 40 -6.50 4.42 -3.57
CA LEU A 40 -5.08 4.73 -3.37
C LEU A 40 -4.20 3.74 -4.11
N LEU A 41 -3.06 4.25 -4.59
CA LEU A 41 -1.99 3.44 -5.17
C LEU A 41 -0.71 3.76 -4.41
N LEU A 42 -0.12 2.72 -3.81
CA LEU A 42 1.15 2.81 -3.11
C LEU A 42 2.24 2.13 -3.90
N LYS A 43 3.43 2.74 -3.89
CA LYS A 43 4.66 2.09 -4.31
C LYS A 43 5.57 1.98 -3.10
N ILE A 44 5.99 0.77 -2.77
CA ILE A 44 6.90 0.52 -1.66
C ILE A 44 8.07 -0.36 -2.11
N TYR A 45 9.17 -0.28 -1.36
CA TYR A 45 10.31 -1.18 -1.53
C TYR A 45 10.42 -2.03 -0.28
N VAL A 46 10.25 -3.34 -0.45
CA VAL A 46 10.40 -4.29 0.67
C VAL A 46 11.88 -4.63 0.81
N PRO A 47 12.46 -4.46 2.01
CA PRO A 47 13.88 -4.77 2.24
C PRO A 47 14.21 -6.22 1.92
N GLU A 48 15.44 -6.46 1.49
CA GLU A 48 15.93 -7.82 1.28
C GLU A 48 15.88 -8.61 2.57
N GLY A 49 15.58 -9.89 2.43
CA GLY A 49 15.50 -10.80 3.57
C GLY A 49 14.17 -10.76 4.30
N LYS A 50 13.25 -9.86 3.92
CA LYS A 50 11.92 -9.80 4.49
C LYS A 50 10.94 -10.62 3.66
N ASP A 51 10.03 -11.30 4.35
CA ASP A 51 8.88 -11.93 3.69
C ASP A 51 7.93 -10.84 3.23
N VAL A 52 7.72 -10.74 1.91
CA VAL A 52 6.93 -9.65 1.33
C VAL A 52 5.50 -9.64 1.85
N GLY A 53 4.86 -10.80 1.88
CA GLY A 53 3.47 -10.90 2.34
C GLY A 53 3.32 -10.47 3.78
N ARG A 54 4.22 -10.92 4.65
CA ARG A 54 4.19 -10.55 6.06
C ARG A 54 4.46 -9.06 6.25
N TYR A 55 5.43 -8.53 5.54
CA TYR A 55 5.78 -7.11 5.60
C TYR A 55 4.56 -6.23 5.27
N ILE A 56 3.86 -6.59 4.18
CA ILE A 56 2.67 -5.85 3.75
C ILE A 56 1.53 -6.01 4.75
N ASN A 57 1.31 -7.21 5.28
CA ASN A 57 0.26 -7.42 6.27
C ASN A 57 0.50 -6.62 7.54
N GLU A 58 1.75 -6.52 7.98
CA GLU A 58 2.10 -5.72 9.15
C GLU A 58 1.92 -4.22 8.90
N LEU A 59 2.16 -3.78 7.66
CA LEU A 59 1.97 -2.39 7.28
C LEU A 59 0.48 -2.02 7.24
N ILE A 60 -0.32 -2.85 6.60
CA ILE A 60 -1.72 -2.55 6.29
C ILE A 60 -2.67 -2.97 7.41
N GLY A 61 -2.39 -4.09 8.06
CA GLY A 61 -3.30 -4.70 9.03
C GLY A 61 -3.80 -3.78 10.13
N PRO A 62 -2.95 -2.94 10.74
CA PRO A 62 -3.40 -2.06 11.82
C PRO A 62 -4.21 -0.85 11.35
N ILE A 63 -4.30 -0.59 10.05
CA ILE A 63 -4.93 0.63 9.54
C ILE A 63 -6.43 0.43 9.38
N GLU A 64 -7.20 1.30 10.01
CA GLU A 64 -8.64 1.30 9.89
C GLU A 64 -9.08 2.02 8.62
N GLY A 65 -10.20 1.57 8.05
CA GLY A 65 -10.80 2.21 6.89
C GLY A 65 -10.42 1.56 5.57
N ILE A 66 -9.62 0.51 5.59
CA ILE A 66 -9.29 -0.26 4.39
C ILE A 66 -10.34 -1.34 4.19
N GLN A 67 -10.93 -1.35 3.00
CA GLN A 67 -11.93 -2.34 2.64
C GLN A 67 -11.30 -3.54 1.92
N ARG A 68 -10.38 -3.26 0.97
CA ARG A 68 -9.78 -4.30 0.14
C ARG A 68 -8.44 -3.81 -0.39
N THR A 69 -7.51 -4.72 -0.59
CA THR A 69 -6.22 -4.41 -1.20
C THR A 69 -5.91 -5.38 -2.33
N LEU A 70 -5.13 -4.90 -3.29
CA LEU A 70 -4.57 -5.72 -4.35
C LEU A 70 -3.08 -5.41 -4.43
N THR A 71 -2.27 -6.43 -4.15
CA THR A 71 -0.81 -6.29 -4.17
C THR A 71 -0.27 -6.85 -5.47
N THR A 72 0.58 -6.08 -6.14
CA THR A 72 1.25 -6.49 -7.36
C THR A 72 2.75 -6.53 -7.11
N LEU A 73 3.33 -7.71 -7.23
CA LEU A 73 4.77 -7.89 -7.16
C LEU A 73 5.38 -7.55 -8.52
N THR A 74 6.58 -7.00 -8.50
CA THR A 74 7.33 -6.73 -9.73
C THR A 74 8.52 -7.67 -9.83
N PHE A 75 8.98 -7.89 -11.06
CA PHE A 75 10.14 -8.77 -11.31
C PHE A 75 11.32 -7.97 -11.84
N SER A 76 11.15 -7.29 -12.97
CA SER A 76 12.23 -6.55 -13.61
C SER A 76 11.77 -5.17 -14.02
N ALA A 77 12.62 -4.19 -13.78
CA ALA A 77 12.41 -2.85 -14.33
C ALA A 77 13.07 -2.77 -15.71
N PHE A 78 12.38 -2.16 -16.65
CA PHE A 78 12.91 -2.01 -18.02
C PHE A 78 13.24 -0.56 -18.34
#